data_177e39da096f9398c307a055cda806bc
#
_entry.id   177e39da096f9398c307a055cda806bc
#
_cell.length_a   1.000
_cell.length_b   1.000
_cell.length_c   1.000
_cell.angle_alpha   90.00
_cell.angle_beta   90.00
_cell.angle_gamma   90.00
#
_symmetry.space_group_name_H-M   'P 1'
#
loop_
_entity.id
_entity.type
_entity.pdbx_description
1 polymer ?
#
loop_
_entity_poly.entity_id
_entity_poly.type
_entity_poly.pdbx_seq_one_letter_code
_entity_poly.pdbx_strand_id
1 'polypeptide(L)'
;MMLIQVFSFQVSARERKLHVVTTGDVHGSWFDRAYVEGQGLRTSLMSVKAYVDSLREAVGKENVLLLDAGDCLQGDNAAYYYNYVDTSVPHLFPRVMAYMGYDAVIVGNHDIETGHDVYDRVNA
;
A
#
# COMPACT_ATOMS: atom_id res chain seq x y z
N MET A 1 -28.66 -10.60 -58.07
CA MET A 1 -28.54 -9.33 -57.31
C MET A 1 -28.09 -9.73 -55.90
N MET A 2 -26.82 -9.50 -55.56
CA MET A 2 -26.23 -9.89 -54.30
C MET A 2 -26.40 -8.71 -53.32
N LEU A 3 -27.14 -8.90 -52.23
CA LEU A 3 -27.33 -7.90 -51.18
C LEU A 3 -26.17 -7.93 -50.22
N ILE A 4 -25.30 -6.93 -50.21
CA ILE A 4 -24.24 -6.77 -49.19
C ILE A 4 -24.85 -6.02 -48.01
N GLN A 5 -25.00 -6.71 -46.86
CA GLN A 5 -25.35 -6.07 -45.61
C GLN A 5 -24.05 -5.59 -44.91
N VAL A 6 -23.93 -4.29 -44.74
CA VAL A 6 -22.84 -3.68 -43.98
C VAL A 6 -23.30 -3.50 -42.53
N PHE A 7 -22.67 -4.21 -41.59
CA PHE A 7 -22.87 -4.01 -40.15
C PHE A 7 -21.86 -2.97 -39.66
N SER A 8 -22.35 -1.83 -39.24
CA SER A 8 -21.51 -0.84 -38.52
C SER A 8 -21.63 -1.04 -37.02
N PHE A 9 -20.49 -1.34 -36.37
CA PHE A 9 -20.40 -1.37 -34.92
C PHE A 9 -19.98 0.00 -34.40
N GLN A 10 -20.81 0.64 -33.58
CA GLN A 10 -20.41 1.83 -32.84
C GLN A 10 -19.68 1.38 -31.56
N VAL A 11 -18.37 1.64 -31.47
CA VAL A 11 -17.59 1.51 -30.25
C VAL A 11 -17.72 2.84 -29.50
N SER A 12 -18.45 2.84 -28.38
CA SER A 12 -18.49 3.97 -27.47
C SER A 12 -17.36 3.85 -26.46
N ALA A 13 -16.36 4.69 -26.55
CA ALA A 13 -15.34 4.81 -25.54
C ALA A 13 -15.94 5.54 -24.31
N ARG A 14 -15.98 4.87 -23.15
CA ARG A 14 -16.32 5.53 -21.88
C ARG A 14 -15.04 6.06 -21.25
N GLU A 15 -14.96 7.35 -21.02
CA GLU A 15 -13.93 7.91 -20.13
C GLU A 15 -14.13 7.35 -18.73
N ARG A 16 -13.04 6.83 -18.15
CA ARG A 16 -12.99 6.46 -16.73
C ARG A 16 -11.92 7.31 -16.06
N LYS A 17 -12.25 7.86 -14.90
CA LYS A 17 -11.32 8.58 -14.07
C LYS A 17 -10.74 7.62 -13.05
N LEU A 18 -9.41 7.44 -13.07
CA LEU A 18 -8.66 6.66 -12.10
C LEU A 18 -7.93 7.60 -11.14
N HIS A 19 -8.08 7.35 -9.85
CA HIS A 19 -7.35 8.03 -8.79
C HIS A 19 -6.19 7.15 -8.36
N VAL A 20 -4.96 7.64 -8.50
CA VAL A 20 -3.76 6.94 -8.05
C VAL A 20 -3.26 7.63 -6.78
N VAL A 21 -3.17 6.86 -5.70
CA VAL A 21 -2.61 7.29 -4.42
C VAL A 21 -1.32 6.53 -4.22
N THR A 22 -0.24 7.23 -3.91
CA THR A 22 1.05 6.62 -3.65
C THR A 22 1.58 7.01 -2.28
N THR A 23 2.20 6.05 -1.59
CA THR A 23 3.04 6.26 -0.43
C THR A 23 4.47 5.83 -0.75
N GLY A 24 5.43 6.21 0.06
CA GLY A 24 6.82 5.80 -0.01
C GLY A 24 7.57 6.40 1.16
N ASP A 25 8.76 5.88 1.46
CA ASP A 25 9.62 6.37 2.56
C ASP A 25 8.87 6.43 3.91
N VAL A 26 8.02 5.44 4.15
CA VAL A 26 7.20 5.37 5.37
C VAL A 26 8.05 5.07 6.59
N HIS A 27 9.18 4.38 6.40
CA HIS A 27 10.19 4.10 7.42
C HIS A 27 9.60 3.56 8.73
N GLY A 28 8.69 2.58 8.62
CA GLY A 28 8.05 1.94 9.77
C GLY A 28 6.96 2.77 10.47
N SER A 29 6.63 3.98 9.99
CA SER A 29 5.54 4.81 10.54
C SER A 29 4.17 4.25 10.18
N TRP A 30 3.92 3.00 10.57
CA TRP A 30 2.66 2.30 10.27
C TRP A 30 1.51 2.81 11.13
N PHE A 31 1.80 3.18 12.39
CA PHE A 31 0.82 3.61 13.37
C PHE A 31 0.99 5.08 13.75
N ASP A 32 -0.12 5.70 14.11
CA ASP A 32 -0.19 7.11 14.52
C ASP A 32 0.51 7.40 15.86
N ARG A 33 0.86 6.38 16.63
CA ARG A 33 1.55 6.48 17.90
C ARG A 33 2.90 5.78 17.86
N ALA A 34 3.96 6.49 18.20
CA ALA A 34 5.33 5.96 18.21
C ALA A 34 5.64 5.06 19.43
N TYR A 35 4.82 5.11 20.50
CA TYR A 35 5.06 4.42 21.77
C TYR A 35 6.39 4.81 22.45
N VAL A 36 6.85 6.02 22.17
CA VAL A 36 8.01 6.64 22.82
C VAL A 36 7.52 7.69 23.79
N GLU A 37 8.09 7.71 25.00
CA GLU A 37 7.68 8.66 26.05
C GLU A 37 7.83 10.10 25.56
N GLY A 38 6.81 10.92 25.82
CA GLY A 38 6.78 12.32 25.42
C GLY A 38 6.41 12.60 23.95
N GLN A 39 6.22 11.57 23.12
CA GLN A 39 5.77 11.75 21.74
C GLN A 39 4.24 11.62 21.63
N GLY A 40 3.63 12.57 20.91
CA GLY A 40 2.20 12.58 20.60
C GLY A 40 1.87 11.75 19.35
N LEU A 41 0.68 12.00 18.81
CA LEU A 41 0.26 11.42 17.53
C LEU A 41 1.08 12.02 16.38
N ARG A 42 1.33 11.20 15.37
CA ARG A 42 2.08 11.56 14.15
C ARG A 42 1.35 11.10 12.90
N THR A 43 1.77 11.60 11.75
CA THR A 43 1.34 11.08 10.45
C THR A 43 1.81 9.64 10.28
N SER A 44 0.95 8.78 9.76
CA SER A 44 1.23 7.35 9.62
C SER A 44 0.41 6.74 8.48
N LEU A 45 0.64 5.46 8.20
CA LEU A 45 -0.20 4.72 7.26
C LEU A 45 -1.68 4.68 7.72
N MET A 46 -1.96 4.72 9.02
CA MET A 46 -3.35 4.78 9.51
C MET A 46 -4.05 6.09 9.10
N SER A 47 -3.31 7.20 9.07
CA SER A 47 -3.84 8.48 8.56
C SER A 47 -4.10 8.40 7.04
N VAL A 48 -3.19 7.76 6.30
CA VAL A 48 -3.38 7.50 4.86
C VAL A 48 -4.60 6.62 4.61
N LYS A 49 -4.79 5.58 5.44
CA LYS A 49 -5.97 4.70 5.33
C LYS A 49 -7.28 5.47 5.44
N ALA A 50 -7.40 6.36 6.41
CA ALA A 50 -8.61 7.16 6.58
C ALA A 50 -8.91 8.01 5.34
N TYR A 51 -7.87 8.61 4.74
CA TYR A 51 -8.02 9.35 3.48
C TYR A 51 -8.44 8.45 2.31
N VAL A 52 -7.76 7.30 2.14
CA VAL A 52 -8.04 6.35 1.05
C VAL A 52 -9.45 5.77 1.16
N ASP A 53 -9.90 5.44 2.38
CA ASP A 53 -11.26 4.93 2.59
C ASP A 53 -12.31 5.99 2.21
N SER A 54 -12.13 7.24 2.63
CA SER A 54 -13.01 8.34 2.23
C SER A 54 -13.02 8.57 0.72
N LEU A 55 -11.86 8.44 0.06
CA LEU A 55 -11.78 8.55 -1.39
C LEU A 55 -12.50 7.38 -2.08
N ARG A 56 -12.30 6.14 -1.60
CA ARG A 56 -12.99 4.95 -2.12
C ARG A 56 -14.50 5.04 -1.97
N GLU A 57 -14.99 5.58 -0.86
CA GLU A 57 -16.42 5.85 -0.64
C GLU A 57 -16.95 6.89 -1.62
N ALA A 58 -16.20 7.94 -1.90
CA ALA A 58 -16.64 9.05 -2.74
C ALA A 58 -16.67 8.70 -4.24
N VAL A 59 -15.70 7.89 -4.73
CA VAL A 59 -15.52 7.67 -6.18
C VAL A 59 -15.68 6.21 -6.63
N GLY A 60 -15.87 5.27 -5.69
CA GLY A 60 -15.88 3.83 -5.91
C GLY A 60 -14.49 3.21 -5.78
N LYS A 61 -14.41 2.07 -5.10
CA LYS A 61 -13.14 1.37 -4.82
C LYS A 61 -12.38 1.01 -6.11
N GLU A 62 -13.11 0.62 -7.14
CA GLU A 62 -12.56 0.24 -8.45
C GLU A 62 -11.93 1.40 -9.25
N ASN A 63 -12.12 2.62 -8.78
CA ASN A 63 -11.55 3.82 -9.37
C ASN A 63 -10.37 4.39 -8.56
N VAL A 64 -9.91 3.66 -7.54
CA VAL A 64 -8.76 4.05 -6.70
C VAL A 64 -7.71 2.97 -6.74
N LEU A 65 -6.51 3.33 -7.16
CA LEU A 65 -5.30 2.51 -7.12
C LEU A 65 -4.40 3.01 -5.99
N LEU A 66 -4.06 2.14 -5.05
CA LEU A 66 -3.18 2.45 -3.93
C LEU A 66 -1.85 1.70 -4.09
N LEU A 67 -0.76 2.44 -4.21
CA LEU A 67 0.59 1.92 -4.46
C LEU A 67 1.55 2.38 -3.37
N ASP A 68 2.57 1.55 -3.09
CA ASP A 68 3.67 1.94 -2.23
C ASP A 68 5.01 1.86 -2.97
N ALA A 69 5.85 2.88 -2.81
CA ALA A 69 7.12 3.04 -3.50
C ALA A 69 8.32 2.45 -2.73
N GLY A 70 8.07 1.74 -1.62
CA GLY A 70 9.11 1.09 -0.82
C GLY A 70 9.62 1.95 0.34
N ASP A 71 10.68 1.46 0.96
CA ASP A 71 11.30 1.99 2.18
C ASP A 71 10.35 2.00 3.38
N CYS A 72 9.73 0.84 3.61
CA CYS A 72 8.75 0.64 4.66
C CYS A 72 9.30 -0.10 5.89
N LEU A 73 10.38 -0.89 5.75
CA LEU A 73 10.83 -1.87 6.75
C LEU A 73 11.92 -1.36 7.70
N GLN A 74 12.42 -0.15 7.54
CA GLN A 74 13.48 0.39 8.38
C GLN A 74 13.04 1.73 9.00
N GLY A 75 13.43 1.99 10.25
CA GLY A 75 13.33 3.30 10.88
C GLY A 75 12.58 3.30 12.21
N ASP A 76 11.31 2.94 12.25
CA ASP A 76 10.48 3.04 13.45
C ASP A 76 10.54 1.80 14.33
N ASN A 77 10.17 1.99 15.60
CA ASN A 77 10.14 0.93 16.62
C ASN A 77 9.30 -0.28 16.21
N ALA A 78 8.19 -0.08 15.53
CA ALA A 78 7.34 -1.18 15.09
C ALA A 78 8.06 -2.03 14.05
N ALA A 79 8.70 -1.42 13.05
CA ALA A 79 9.50 -2.13 12.07
C ALA A 79 10.67 -2.87 12.74
N TYR A 80 11.43 -2.19 13.60
CA TYR A 80 12.55 -2.78 14.32
C TYR A 80 12.12 -4.00 15.15
N TYR A 81 11.00 -3.91 15.86
CA TYR A 81 10.49 -4.99 16.70
C TYR A 81 10.22 -6.27 15.87
N TYR A 82 9.48 -6.16 14.77
CA TYR A 82 9.16 -7.31 13.92
C TYR A 82 10.34 -7.77 13.06
N ASN A 83 11.29 -6.87 12.77
CA ASN A 83 12.50 -7.26 12.06
C ASN A 83 13.41 -8.14 12.94
N TYR A 84 13.65 -7.72 14.20
CA TYR A 84 14.81 -8.20 14.96
C TYR A 84 14.51 -8.69 16.37
N VAL A 85 13.36 -8.35 16.96
CA VAL A 85 13.04 -8.70 18.35
C VAL A 85 12.12 -9.91 18.41
N ASP A 86 10.96 -9.84 17.79
CA ASP A 86 10.03 -10.98 17.74
C ASP A 86 10.00 -11.59 16.33
N THR A 87 10.91 -12.50 16.11
CA THR A 87 11.05 -13.23 14.83
C THR A 87 10.24 -14.51 14.79
N SER A 88 9.57 -14.87 15.89
CA SER A 88 8.79 -16.11 16.01
C SER A 88 7.39 -16.02 15.42
N VAL A 89 6.90 -14.80 15.20
CA VAL A 89 5.58 -14.52 14.61
C VAL A 89 5.70 -14.07 13.15
N PRO A 90 4.63 -14.22 12.35
CA PRO A 90 4.59 -13.65 11.01
C PRO A 90 4.84 -12.14 11.05
N HIS A 91 5.61 -11.64 10.09
CA HIS A 91 5.92 -10.22 10.03
C HIS A 91 4.65 -9.37 9.87
N LEU A 92 4.56 -8.27 10.63
CA LEU A 92 3.34 -7.45 10.67
C LEU A 92 3.10 -6.67 9.37
N PHE A 93 4.15 -6.28 8.66
CA PHE A 93 4.06 -5.42 7.48
C PHE A 93 3.10 -5.93 6.40
N PRO A 94 3.14 -7.19 5.94
CA PRO A 94 2.19 -7.71 4.95
C PRO A 94 0.73 -7.59 5.41
N ARG A 95 0.47 -7.76 6.70
CA ARG A 95 -0.87 -7.61 7.27
C ARG A 95 -1.34 -6.15 7.26
N VAL A 96 -0.43 -5.21 7.51
CA VAL A 96 -0.73 -3.77 7.41
C VAL A 96 -1.06 -3.42 5.97
N MET A 97 -0.26 -3.88 4.99
CA MET A 97 -0.51 -3.64 3.57
C MET A 97 -1.85 -4.22 3.11
N ALA A 98 -2.14 -5.46 3.50
CA ALA A 98 -3.43 -6.10 3.21
C ALA A 98 -4.62 -5.36 3.85
N TYR A 99 -4.48 -4.94 5.11
CA TYR A 99 -5.51 -4.17 5.82
C TYR A 99 -5.81 -2.82 5.14
N MET A 100 -4.78 -2.16 4.64
CA MET A 100 -4.92 -0.91 3.90
C MET A 100 -5.48 -1.11 2.49
N GLY A 101 -5.35 -2.33 1.96
CA GLY A 101 -5.76 -2.69 0.61
C GLY A 101 -4.87 -2.06 -0.45
N TYR A 102 -3.56 -2.17 -0.28
CA TYR A 102 -2.60 -1.84 -1.33
C TYR A 102 -2.75 -2.78 -2.52
N ASP A 103 -2.71 -2.22 -3.71
CA ASP A 103 -2.77 -2.97 -4.97
C ASP A 103 -1.38 -3.47 -5.38
N ALA A 104 -0.33 -2.71 -5.04
CA ALA A 104 1.06 -3.12 -5.19
C ALA A 104 1.96 -2.39 -4.20
N VAL A 105 3.03 -3.08 -3.80
CA VAL A 105 4.11 -2.57 -2.95
C VAL A 105 5.41 -2.95 -3.62
N ILE A 106 6.32 -2.00 -3.81
CA ILE A 106 7.66 -2.27 -4.32
C ILE A 106 8.68 -2.26 -3.17
N VAL A 107 9.83 -2.85 -3.42
CA VAL A 107 10.92 -2.93 -2.45
C VAL A 107 11.83 -1.72 -2.65
N GLY A 108 12.04 -0.95 -1.60
CA GLY A 108 13.02 0.14 -1.57
C GLY A 108 14.41 -0.34 -1.17
N ASN A 109 15.40 0.57 -1.22
CA ASN A 109 16.77 0.21 -0.85
C ASN A 109 16.92 -0.07 0.66
N HIS A 110 16.21 0.64 1.51
CA HIS A 110 16.21 0.39 2.95
C HIS A 110 15.49 -0.89 3.35
N ASP A 111 14.56 -1.36 2.53
CA ASP A 111 13.91 -2.66 2.76
C ASP A 111 14.90 -3.81 2.54
N ILE A 112 15.78 -3.71 1.53
CA ILE A 112 16.83 -4.71 1.23
C ILE A 112 17.91 -4.71 2.32
N GLU A 113 18.24 -3.55 2.87
CA GLU A 113 19.25 -3.40 3.93
C GLU A 113 18.89 -4.15 5.22
N THR A 114 17.63 -4.49 5.43
CA THR A 114 17.19 -5.30 6.59
C THR A 114 17.73 -6.73 6.57
N GLY A 115 18.18 -7.22 5.42
CA GLY A 115 18.77 -8.53 5.22
C GLY A 115 17.74 -9.62 4.88
N HIS A 116 18.24 -10.76 4.44
CA HIS A 116 17.45 -11.89 3.96
C HIS A 116 16.46 -12.42 5.00
N ASP A 117 16.87 -12.52 6.26
CA ASP A 117 16.01 -13.08 7.32
C ASP A 117 14.73 -12.28 7.53
N VAL A 118 14.78 -10.96 7.34
CA VAL A 118 13.60 -10.09 7.42
C VAL A 118 12.81 -10.18 6.12
N TYR A 119 13.50 -10.02 4.99
CA TYR A 119 12.89 -10.00 3.67
C TYR A 119 12.12 -11.29 3.37
N ASP A 120 12.69 -12.44 3.68
CA ASP A 120 12.05 -13.75 3.46
C ASP A 120 10.78 -13.92 4.31
N ARG A 121 10.78 -13.41 5.56
CA ARG A 121 9.58 -13.44 6.44
C ARG A 121 8.50 -12.47 5.99
N VAL A 122 8.87 -11.39 5.32
CA VAL A 122 7.89 -10.44 4.77
C VAL A 122 7.19 -11.03 3.54
N ASN A 123 7.88 -11.89 2.78
CA ASN A 123 7.35 -12.48 1.55
C ASN A 123 6.75 -13.90 1.75
N ALA A 124 6.79 -14.46 2.95
CA ALA A 124 6.23 -15.77 3.26
C ALA A 124 4.73 -15.70 3.50
#